data_b118a837481f99fa6d9fcda67d6131b3
#
_entry.id   b118a837481f99fa6d9fcda67d6131b3
#
_cell.length_a   1.000
_cell.length_b   1.000
_cell.length_c   1.000
_cell.angle_alpha   90.00
_cell.angle_beta   90.00
_cell.angle_gamma   90.00
#
_symmetry.space_group_name_H-M   'P 1'
#
loop_
_entity.id
_entity.type
_entity.pdbx_description
1 polymer ?
#
loop_
_entity_poly.entity_id
_entity_poly.type
_entity_poly.pdbx_seq_one_letter_code
_entity_poly.pdbx_strand_id
1 'polypeptide(L)'
;MNGAVASGWGLIAGLLLTITTAGASTETPPKVLRVYGPGGPHHVLTECADLFEEKHGIDVIVMKALPHDLDRKLPEDGDIYYGGAEYMLEDFDRRNPGVLDMTSAENLHPRRIGIVVRKGNPLNINGIEDLRREGVDILDVKLENMREFHGSTPGRIGNVRHLVYTGQEGIKAWRLNPGIDAWVTYKSWHVSLEDEAEFIEIPGERAVRFTPMAITQRTPHRQEAEKFLAFLRSKEARHIFLKHGWD
;
A
#
# COMPACT_ATOMS: atom_id res chain seq x y z
N MET A 1 44.26 -43.51 85.56
CA MET A 1 43.94 -44.89 85.14
C MET A 1 43.04 -44.74 83.91
N ASN A 2 43.57 -45.10 82.80
CA ASN A 2 43.01 -45.54 81.51
C ASN A 2 41.65 -45.06 81.05
N GLY A 3 41.63 -44.41 79.87
CA GLY A 3 40.47 -44.24 79.10
C GLY A 3 40.89 -43.95 77.67
N ALA A 4 40.52 -44.82 76.73
CA ALA A 4 40.91 -44.88 75.32
C ALA A 4 40.26 -43.83 74.48
N VAL A 5 41.04 -43.35 73.51
CA VAL A 5 40.62 -42.44 72.43
C VAL A 5 40.10 -43.28 71.27
N ALA A 6 38.89 -43.00 70.80
CA ALA A 6 38.35 -43.53 69.51
C ALA A 6 38.26 -42.43 68.48
N SER A 7 39.05 -42.56 67.44
CA SER A 7 39.05 -41.67 66.24
C SER A 7 37.93 -42.08 65.27
N GLY A 8 36.97 -41.16 65.04
CA GLY A 8 35.96 -41.32 64.04
C GLY A 8 36.31 -40.53 62.76
N TRP A 9 36.47 -41.21 61.64
CA TRP A 9 36.68 -40.66 60.34
C TRP A 9 35.32 -40.29 59.74
N GLY A 10 35.05 -38.97 59.55
CA GLY A 10 33.90 -38.52 58.87
C GLY A 10 34.18 -38.40 57.37
N LEU A 11 33.46 -39.17 56.59
CA LEU A 11 33.39 -39.04 55.13
C LEU A 11 32.64 -37.76 54.74
N ILE A 12 33.31 -36.79 54.09
CA ILE A 12 32.68 -35.62 53.46
C ILE A 12 32.30 -36.04 52.05
N ALA A 13 31.01 -36.27 51.82
CA ALA A 13 30.45 -36.44 50.46
C ALA A 13 30.33 -35.07 49.81
N GLY A 14 31.24 -34.80 48.90
CA GLY A 14 31.16 -33.59 48.06
C GLY A 14 29.99 -33.68 47.07
N LEU A 15 28.98 -32.83 47.25
CA LEU A 15 27.88 -32.66 46.32
C LEU A 15 28.35 -31.76 45.15
N LEU A 16 28.67 -32.36 44.00
CA LEU A 16 28.93 -31.62 42.76
C LEU A 16 27.59 -31.04 42.24
N LEU A 17 27.41 -29.74 42.42
CA LEU A 17 26.30 -29.00 41.83
C LEU A 17 26.65 -28.71 40.32
N THR A 18 26.12 -29.50 39.41
CA THR A 18 26.21 -29.20 37.97
C THR A 18 25.26 -28.04 37.65
N ILE A 19 25.83 -26.84 37.48
CA ILE A 19 25.08 -25.69 36.96
C ILE A 19 24.89 -25.90 35.47
N THR A 20 23.71 -26.38 35.07
CA THR A 20 23.25 -26.33 33.69
C THR A 20 22.91 -24.86 33.34
N THR A 21 23.81 -24.19 32.63
CA THR A 21 23.50 -22.92 32.01
C THR A 21 22.51 -23.20 30.89
N ALA A 22 21.23 -22.96 31.16
CA ALA A 22 20.23 -22.84 30.10
C ALA A 22 20.65 -21.67 29.22
N GLY A 23 21.12 -21.97 28.02
CA GLY A 23 21.36 -20.96 26.98
C GLY A 23 20.05 -20.24 26.68
N ALA A 24 19.92 -19.01 27.15
CA ALA A 24 18.85 -18.14 26.69
C ALA A 24 19.05 -17.95 25.17
N SER A 25 18.18 -18.59 24.40
CA SER A 25 18.04 -18.26 23.00
C SER A 25 17.65 -16.79 22.96
N THR A 26 18.56 -15.90 22.56
CA THR A 26 18.23 -14.54 22.23
C THR A 26 17.44 -14.61 20.91
N GLU A 27 16.14 -14.85 21.00
CA GLU A 27 15.25 -14.64 19.87
C GLU A 27 15.38 -13.17 19.48
N THR A 28 16.01 -12.92 18.36
CA THR A 28 16.00 -11.58 17.75
C THR A 28 14.53 -11.21 17.53
N PRO A 29 14.06 -10.05 18.01
CA PRO A 29 12.67 -9.66 17.80
C PRO A 29 12.32 -9.77 16.33
N PRO A 30 11.12 -10.23 15.98
CA PRO A 30 10.70 -10.38 14.59
C PRO A 30 10.89 -9.05 13.87
N LYS A 31 11.52 -9.13 12.70
CA LYS A 31 11.72 -7.95 11.84
C LYS A 31 10.41 -7.62 11.17
N VAL A 32 9.86 -6.46 11.47
CA VAL A 32 8.58 -5.99 10.94
C VAL A 32 8.82 -4.77 10.07
N LEU A 33 8.52 -4.87 8.78
CA LEU A 33 8.52 -3.74 7.86
C LEU A 33 7.20 -2.97 7.96
N ARG A 34 7.29 -1.65 8.07
CA ARG A 34 6.13 -0.75 8.03
C ARG A 34 6.09 0.00 6.71
N VAL A 35 5.05 -0.26 5.93
CA VAL A 35 4.87 0.26 4.58
C VAL A 35 3.68 1.21 4.56
N TYR A 36 3.91 2.51 4.38
CA TYR A 36 2.89 3.55 4.46
C TYR A 36 2.57 4.17 3.11
N GLY A 37 1.29 4.46 2.87
CA GLY A 37 0.88 5.21 1.69
C GLY A 37 -0.64 5.44 1.59
N PRO A 38 -1.12 5.96 0.47
CA PRO A 38 -2.54 6.20 0.24
C PRO A 38 -3.33 4.91 0.01
N GLY A 39 -4.67 4.98 0.15
CA GLY A 39 -5.54 3.81 0.12
C GLY A 39 -5.59 3.00 -1.19
N GLY A 40 -5.28 3.60 -2.34
CA GLY A 40 -5.43 2.92 -3.64
C GLY A 40 -4.70 1.58 -3.74
N PRO A 41 -3.37 1.52 -3.58
CA PRO A 41 -2.60 0.27 -3.66
C PRO A 41 -2.68 -0.62 -2.41
N HIS A 42 -3.35 -0.21 -1.35
CA HIS A 42 -3.33 -0.89 -0.05
C HIS A 42 -3.66 -2.38 -0.15
N HIS A 43 -4.76 -2.75 -0.82
CA HIS A 43 -5.20 -4.15 -0.86
C HIS A 43 -4.21 -5.06 -1.61
N VAL A 44 -3.74 -4.61 -2.77
CA VAL A 44 -2.78 -5.39 -3.56
C VAL A 44 -1.45 -5.55 -2.83
N LEU A 45 -0.98 -4.49 -2.15
CA LEU A 45 0.25 -4.55 -1.36
C LEU A 45 0.10 -5.41 -0.11
N THR A 46 -1.08 -5.46 0.51
CA THR A 46 -1.36 -6.38 1.63
C THR A 46 -1.28 -7.83 1.18
N GLU A 47 -1.93 -8.21 0.07
CA GLU A 47 -1.85 -9.58 -0.46
C GLU A 47 -0.40 -9.95 -0.86
N CYS A 48 0.38 -9.00 -1.39
CA CYS A 48 1.80 -9.19 -1.65
C CYS A 48 2.61 -9.35 -0.36
N ALA A 49 2.28 -8.61 0.69
CA ALA A 49 2.94 -8.70 1.99
C ALA A 49 2.71 -10.07 2.63
N ASP A 50 1.47 -10.56 2.62
CA ASP A 50 1.12 -11.90 3.15
C ASP A 50 1.92 -13.01 2.45
N LEU A 51 2.02 -12.96 1.10
CA LEU A 51 2.82 -13.93 0.35
C LEU A 51 4.33 -13.78 0.59
N PHE A 52 4.81 -12.54 0.78
CA PHE A 52 6.22 -12.29 1.11
C PHE A 52 6.59 -12.83 2.48
N GLU A 53 5.73 -12.63 3.49
CA GLU A 53 5.89 -13.17 4.83
C GLU A 53 5.96 -14.70 4.81
N GLU A 54 5.01 -15.36 4.10
CA GLU A 54 5.02 -16.82 3.94
C GLU A 54 6.33 -17.35 3.36
N LYS A 55 6.92 -16.64 2.39
CA LYS A 55 8.12 -17.10 1.68
C LYS A 55 9.42 -16.75 2.39
N HIS A 56 9.47 -15.63 3.10
CA HIS A 56 10.72 -15.05 3.60
C HIS A 56 10.78 -14.96 5.13
N GLY A 57 9.67 -15.18 5.84
CA GLY A 57 9.60 -15.06 7.29
C GLY A 57 9.87 -13.65 7.80
N ILE A 58 9.50 -12.63 7.01
CA ILE A 58 9.64 -11.21 7.34
C ILE A 58 8.25 -10.59 7.33
N ASP A 59 7.78 -10.14 8.48
CA ASP A 59 6.48 -9.51 8.62
C ASP A 59 6.46 -8.16 7.88
N VAL A 60 5.39 -7.89 7.14
CA VAL A 60 5.18 -6.62 6.45
C VAL A 60 3.80 -6.07 6.77
N ILE A 61 3.76 -4.94 7.46
CA ILE A 61 2.51 -4.26 7.79
C ILE A 61 2.28 -3.13 6.80
N VAL A 62 1.28 -3.30 5.93
CA VAL A 62 0.88 -2.27 4.97
C VAL A 62 -0.19 -1.38 5.61
N MET A 63 0.10 -0.09 5.68
CA MET A 63 -0.76 0.90 6.33
C MET A 63 -1.19 1.98 5.35
N LYS A 64 -2.49 2.28 5.35
CA LYS A 64 -3.03 3.41 4.60
C LYS A 64 -3.15 4.63 5.50
N ALA A 65 -2.76 5.78 4.98
CA ALA A 65 -2.88 7.05 5.68
C ALA A 65 -3.19 8.19 4.70
N LEU A 66 -3.85 9.22 5.19
CA LEU A 66 -4.04 10.46 4.44
C LEU A 66 -2.73 11.25 4.37
N PRO A 67 -2.56 12.16 3.38
CA PRO A 67 -1.30 12.88 3.20
C PRO A 67 -0.74 13.55 4.46
N HIS A 68 -1.59 14.20 5.26
CA HIS A 68 -1.17 14.86 6.50
C HIS A 68 -0.74 13.87 7.61
N ASP A 69 -1.29 12.67 7.62
CA ASP A 69 -0.88 11.61 8.54
C ASP A 69 0.44 10.96 8.09
N LEU A 70 0.63 10.83 6.77
CA LEU A 70 1.89 10.33 6.20
C LEU A 70 3.06 11.25 6.54
N ASP A 71 2.87 12.57 6.46
CA ASP A 71 3.90 13.58 6.78
C ASP A 71 4.42 13.45 8.23
N ARG A 72 3.63 12.85 9.13
CA ARG A 72 4.00 12.58 10.52
C ARG A 72 4.49 11.15 10.75
N LYS A 73 3.69 10.16 10.32
CA LYS A 73 3.91 8.75 10.67
C LYS A 73 5.10 8.12 9.93
N LEU A 74 5.27 8.42 8.65
CA LEU A 74 6.35 7.81 7.88
C LEU A 74 7.74 8.22 8.40
N PRO A 75 8.02 9.49 8.76
CA PRO A 75 9.30 9.85 9.39
C PRO A 75 9.50 9.26 10.79
N GLU A 76 8.43 8.93 11.50
CA GLU A 76 8.47 8.39 12.85
C GLU A 76 8.92 6.93 12.87
N ASP A 77 8.26 6.05 12.10
CA ASP A 77 8.48 4.60 12.16
C ASP A 77 8.33 3.85 10.82
N GLY A 78 8.19 4.57 9.69
CA GLY A 78 8.01 3.95 8.40
C GLY A 78 9.31 3.50 7.76
N ASP A 79 9.29 2.33 7.13
CA ASP A 79 10.42 1.78 6.38
C ASP A 79 10.30 2.06 4.88
N ILE A 80 9.07 2.01 4.35
CA ILE A 80 8.80 2.18 2.92
C ILE A 80 7.59 3.10 2.72
N TYR A 81 7.70 4.03 1.79
CA TYR A 81 6.59 4.79 1.23
C TYR A 81 6.05 4.10 -0.02
N TYR A 82 4.71 4.12 -0.22
CA TYR A 82 4.10 3.84 -1.50
C TYR A 82 3.12 4.94 -1.91
N GLY A 83 3.05 5.23 -3.22
CA GLY A 83 2.13 6.20 -3.80
C GLY A 83 1.04 5.55 -4.65
N GLY A 84 -0.06 6.24 -4.86
CA GLY A 84 -1.09 5.85 -5.83
C GLY A 84 -0.78 6.31 -7.26
N ALA A 85 0.13 7.27 -7.40
CA ALA A 85 0.67 7.79 -8.65
C ALA A 85 1.99 8.51 -8.37
N GLU A 86 2.81 8.70 -9.40
CA GLU A 86 4.17 9.23 -9.32
C GLU A 86 4.23 10.60 -8.63
N TYR A 87 3.30 11.49 -8.99
CA TYR A 87 3.25 12.83 -8.41
C TYR A 87 3.05 12.82 -6.88
N MET A 88 2.47 11.75 -6.31
CA MET A 88 2.28 11.65 -4.85
C MET A 88 3.61 11.43 -4.13
N LEU A 89 4.55 10.68 -4.73
CA LEU A 89 5.89 10.51 -4.21
C LEU A 89 6.66 11.84 -4.24
N GLU A 90 6.63 12.53 -5.38
CA GLU A 90 7.27 13.82 -5.58
C GLU A 90 6.71 14.88 -4.61
N ASP A 91 5.39 14.90 -4.43
CA ASP A 91 4.73 15.81 -3.49
C ASP A 91 5.10 15.51 -2.04
N PHE A 92 5.22 14.24 -1.67
CA PHE A 92 5.65 13.84 -0.33
C PHE A 92 7.09 14.26 -0.08
N ASP A 93 8.02 13.94 -1.00
CA ASP A 93 9.44 14.28 -0.86
C ASP A 93 9.66 15.80 -0.76
N ARG A 94 8.92 16.58 -1.56
CA ARG A 94 8.97 18.04 -1.52
C ARG A 94 8.52 18.63 -0.17
N ARG A 95 7.50 18.02 0.47
CA ARG A 95 7.03 18.46 1.81
C ARG A 95 7.92 17.96 2.94
N ASN A 96 8.57 16.83 2.76
CA ASN A 96 9.35 16.12 3.78
C ASN A 96 10.77 15.79 3.27
N PRO A 97 11.59 16.82 2.95
CA PRO A 97 12.90 16.60 2.35
C PRO A 97 13.80 15.78 3.26
N GLY A 98 14.46 14.76 2.69
CA GLY A 98 15.40 13.89 3.39
C GLY A 98 14.76 12.76 4.22
N VAL A 99 13.44 12.56 4.12
CA VAL A 99 12.76 11.40 4.71
C VAL A 99 12.94 10.17 3.82
N LEU A 100 12.78 10.33 2.50
CA LEU A 100 12.94 9.25 1.54
C LEU A 100 14.37 9.20 0.98
N ASP A 101 14.86 7.99 0.77
CA ASP A 101 16.00 7.76 -0.09
C ASP A 101 15.52 7.70 -1.54
N MET A 102 15.56 8.84 -2.22
CA MET A 102 15.11 8.96 -3.60
C MET A 102 15.97 8.15 -4.59
N THR A 103 17.14 7.65 -4.18
CA THR A 103 17.92 6.71 -5.01
C THR A 103 17.31 5.31 -5.03
N SER A 104 16.48 4.99 -4.05
CA SER A 104 15.71 3.75 -3.99
C SER A 104 14.34 3.86 -4.67
N ALA A 105 13.96 5.06 -5.12
CA ALA A 105 12.65 5.28 -5.71
C ALA A 105 12.48 4.49 -7.01
N GLU A 106 11.38 3.76 -7.11
CA GLU A 106 11.03 2.99 -8.29
C GLU A 106 9.51 3.02 -8.55
N ASN A 107 9.17 2.93 -9.82
CA ASN A 107 7.79 2.85 -10.29
C ASN A 107 7.45 1.38 -10.56
N LEU A 108 6.58 0.82 -9.72
CA LEU A 108 6.05 -0.52 -9.90
C LEU A 108 4.90 -0.51 -10.90
N HIS A 109 4.33 -1.65 -11.12
CA HIS A 109 3.26 -1.98 -12.06
C HIS A 109 2.33 -0.83 -12.49
N PRO A 110 2.04 -0.72 -13.79
CA PRO A 110 1.19 0.34 -14.33
C PRO A 110 -0.27 0.19 -13.90
N ARG A 111 -0.93 1.32 -13.68
CA ARG A 111 -2.36 1.44 -13.38
C ARG A 111 -3.03 2.22 -14.48
N ARG A 112 -3.99 1.60 -15.14
CA ARG A 112 -4.76 2.23 -16.21
C ARG A 112 -5.88 3.10 -15.66
N ILE A 113 -6.00 4.29 -16.23
CA ILE A 113 -7.12 5.22 -16.01
C ILE A 113 -8.14 4.97 -17.11
N GLY A 114 -9.41 5.00 -16.74
CA GLY A 114 -10.53 4.88 -17.65
C GLY A 114 -11.79 5.51 -17.09
N ILE A 115 -12.91 5.21 -17.70
CA ILE A 115 -14.21 5.69 -17.30
C ILE A 115 -15.02 4.51 -16.79
N VAL A 116 -15.38 4.52 -15.52
CA VAL A 116 -16.39 3.62 -14.97
C VAL A 116 -17.76 4.18 -15.29
N VAL A 117 -18.61 3.38 -15.94
CA VAL A 117 -20.00 3.70 -16.28
C VAL A 117 -20.95 2.68 -15.71
N ARG A 118 -22.24 3.00 -15.60
CA ARG A 118 -23.25 2.06 -15.15
C ARG A 118 -23.30 0.83 -16.05
N LYS A 119 -23.65 -0.33 -15.48
CA LYS A 119 -23.79 -1.60 -16.21
C LYS A 119 -24.72 -1.43 -17.39
N GLY A 120 -24.30 -1.94 -18.57
CA GLY A 120 -25.01 -1.77 -19.82
C GLY A 120 -24.83 -0.39 -20.48
N ASN A 121 -24.02 0.48 -19.89
CA ASN A 121 -23.68 1.80 -20.44
C ASN A 121 -24.89 2.56 -21.01
N PRO A 122 -25.93 2.86 -20.21
CA PRO A 122 -27.21 3.37 -20.70
C PRO A 122 -27.12 4.73 -21.41
N LEU A 123 -26.06 5.50 -21.12
CA LEU A 123 -25.80 6.79 -21.78
C LEU A 123 -24.87 6.67 -23.00
N ASN A 124 -24.47 5.46 -23.36
CA ASN A 124 -23.57 5.20 -24.48
C ASN A 124 -22.32 6.12 -24.44
N ILE A 125 -21.62 6.10 -23.29
CA ILE A 125 -20.37 6.83 -23.08
C ILE A 125 -19.24 5.98 -23.66
N ASN A 126 -18.51 6.52 -24.65
CA ASN A 126 -17.43 5.82 -25.35
C ASN A 126 -16.06 6.48 -25.15
N GLY A 127 -16.01 7.64 -24.52
CA GLY A 127 -14.77 8.36 -24.27
C GLY A 127 -14.97 9.65 -23.48
N ILE A 128 -13.88 10.35 -23.26
CA ILE A 128 -13.83 11.59 -22.46
C ILE A 128 -14.75 12.69 -23.01
N GLU A 129 -14.90 12.77 -24.33
CA GLU A 129 -15.74 13.80 -24.94
C GLU A 129 -17.22 13.64 -24.57
N ASP A 130 -17.69 12.40 -24.36
CA ASP A 130 -19.07 12.13 -23.98
C ASP A 130 -19.39 12.62 -22.56
N LEU A 131 -18.38 12.77 -21.70
CA LEU A 131 -18.55 13.30 -20.35
C LEU A 131 -18.98 14.78 -20.34
N ARG A 132 -18.87 15.50 -21.48
CA ARG A 132 -19.27 16.90 -21.61
C ARG A 132 -20.73 17.07 -21.97
N ARG A 133 -21.44 15.99 -22.30
CA ARG A 133 -22.85 16.04 -22.66
C ARG A 133 -23.68 16.52 -21.47
N GLU A 134 -24.66 17.36 -21.77
CA GLU A 134 -25.64 17.78 -20.78
C GLU A 134 -26.37 16.56 -20.20
N GLY A 135 -26.58 16.55 -18.88
CA GLY A 135 -27.27 15.48 -18.20
C GLY A 135 -26.37 14.30 -17.78
N VAL A 136 -25.09 14.30 -18.10
CA VAL A 136 -24.13 13.29 -17.58
C VAL A 136 -23.64 13.74 -16.21
N ASP A 137 -23.95 12.98 -15.16
CA ASP A 137 -23.50 13.26 -13.80
C ASP A 137 -22.21 12.50 -13.47
N ILE A 138 -21.15 13.25 -13.15
CA ILE A 138 -19.81 12.71 -12.95
C ILE A 138 -19.44 12.71 -11.46
N LEU A 139 -18.85 11.60 -11.01
CA LEU A 139 -18.15 11.49 -9.73
C LEU A 139 -16.67 11.86 -9.92
N ASP A 140 -16.15 12.74 -9.08
CA ASP A 140 -14.71 13.03 -8.97
C ASP A 140 -14.17 12.67 -7.59
N VAL A 141 -12.97 12.13 -7.56
CA VAL A 141 -12.24 11.78 -6.35
C VAL A 141 -11.02 12.68 -6.22
N LYS A 142 -11.03 13.55 -5.22
CA LYS A 142 -10.03 14.61 -5.08
C LYS A 142 -8.58 14.11 -5.05
N LEU A 143 -8.31 13.01 -4.33
CA LEU A 143 -6.95 12.46 -4.22
C LEU A 143 -6.46 11.77 -5.51
N GLU A 144 -7.34 11.41 -6.43
CA GLU A 144 -6.96 10.80 -7.71
C GLU A 144 -6.52 11.82 -8.76
N ASN A 145 -6.89 13.07 -8.57
CA ASN A 145 -6.51 14.21 -9.44
C ASN A 145 -6.81 13.99 -10.93
N MET A 146 -8.05 13.56 -11.24
CA MET A 146 -8.49 13.20 -12.60
C MET A 146 -9.02 14.39 -13.40
N ARG A 147 -8.83 15.62 -12.93
CA ARG A 147 -9.39 16.85 -13.57
C ARG A 147 -9.01 17.02 -15.02
N GLU A 148 -7.80 16.63 -15.42
CA GLU A 148 -7.35 16.72 -16.81
C GLU A 148 -8.20 15.86 -17.77
N PHE A 149 -8.83 14.79 -17.26
CA PHE A 149 -9.67 13.90 -18.04
C PHE A 149 -11.15 14.34 -18.08
N HIS A 150 -11.60 15.18 -17.16
CA HIS A 150 -12.97 15.67 -17.15
C HIS A 150 -13.21 16.79 -18.19
N GLY A 151 -12.20 17.15 -18.98
CA GLY A 151 -12.32 18.23 -19.95
C GLY A 151 -12.59 19.60 -19.35
N SER A 152 -12.28 19.78 -18.08
CA SER A 152 -12.49 21.05 -17.40
C SER A 152 -11.41 22.05 -17.77
N THR A 153 -11.83 23.14 -18.39
CA THR A 153 -11.04 24.39 -18.40
C THR A 153 -10.82 24.82 -16.95
N PRO A 154 -9.65 25.37 -16.58
CA PRO A 154 -9.41 25.86 -15.24
C PRO A 154 -10.58 26.71 -14.74
N GLY A 155 -11.24 26.27 -13.66
CA GLY A 155 -12.37 26.98 -13.03
C GLY A 155 -13.78 26.47 -13.36
N ARG A 156 -13.96 25.52 -14.26
CA ARG A 156 -15.27 24.95 -14.57
C ARG A 156 -15.20 23.43 -14.69
N ILE A 157 -15.51 22.76 -13.60
CA ILE A 157 -15.69 21.30 -13.56
C ILE A 157 -17.13 21.04 -14.06
N GLY A 158 -17.33 20.98 -15.37
CA GLY A 158 -18.60 20.86 -16.06
C GLY A 158 -19.69 20.05 -15.35
N ASN A 159 -19.74 18.76 -15.58
CA ASN A 159 -20.76 17.84 -15.08
C ASN A 159 -20.37 17.11 -13.78
N VAL A 160 -19.29 17.50 -13.10
CA VAL A 160 -18.94 16.92 -11.78
C VAL A 160 -19.91 17.43 -10.75
N ARG A 161 -20.84 16.58 -10.33
CA ARG A 161 -21.88 16.87 -9.33
C ARG A 161 -21.62 16.15 -8.01
N HIS A 162 -20.78 15.14 -8.02
CA HIS A 162 -20.41 14.36 -6.85
C HIS A 162 -18.90 14.45 -6.64
N LEU A 163 -18.49 14.98 -5.49
CA LEU A 163 -17.09 15.13 -5.12
C LEU A 163 -16.86 14.42 -3.78
N VAL A 164 -15.92 13.47 -3.77
CA VAL A 164 -15.46 12.78 -2.57
C VAL A 164 -13.95 12.89 -2.44
N TYR A 165 -13.41 12.49 -1.30
CA TYR A 165 -11.99 12.68 -1.03
C TYR A 165 -11.14 11.49 -1.48
N THR A 166 -11.57 10.25 -1.18
CA THR A 166 -10.83 9.00 -1.42
C THR A 166 -11.55 8.09 -2.40
N GLY A 167 -10.82 7.19 -3.07
CA GLY A 167 -11.42 6.18 -3.96
C GLY A 167 -12.39 5.23 -3.23
N GLN A 168 -12.15 4.93 -1.94
CA GLN A 168 -13.11 4.14 -1.15
C GLN A 168 -14.43 4.87 -0.91
N GLU A 169 -14.37 6.18 -0.70
CA GLU A 169 -15.59 7.01 -0.68
C GLU A 169 -16.24 7.05 -2.05
N GLY A 170 -15.44 6.99 -3.13
CA GLY A 170 -15.92 6.86 -4.51
C GLY A 170 -16.75 5.60 -4.73
N ILE A 171 -16.27 4.44 -4.32
CA ILE A 171 -17.04 3.17 -4.34
C ILE A 171 -18.35 3.30 -3.56
N LYS A 172 -18.29 3.88 -2.36
CA LYS A 172 -19.49 4.09 -1.53
C LYS A 172 -20.46 5.05 -2.20
N ALA A 173 -19.99 6.17 -2.73
CA ALA A 173 -20.81 7.15 -3.43
C ALA A 173 -21.48 6.55 -4.67
N TRP A 174 -20.74 5.77 -5.47
CA TRP A 174 -21.23 5.03 -6.62
C TRP A 174 -22.43 4.14 -6.25
N ARG A 175 -22.32 3.33 -5.21
CA ARG A 175 -23.38 2.41 -4.76
C ARG A 175 -24.60 3.10 -4.20
N LEU A 176 -24.39 4.20 -3.48
CA LEU A 176 -25.49 4.93 -2.82
C LEU A 176 -26.23 5.90 -3.73
N ASN A 177 -25.65 6.31 -4.86
CA ASN A 177 -26.23 7.34 -5.73
C ASN A 177 -26.39 6.80 -7.15
N PRO A 178 -27.53 6.18 -7.48
CA PRO A 178 -27.76 5.63 -8.83
C PRO A 178 -27.78 6.69 -9.94
N GLY A 179 -27.89 7.97 -9.61
CA GLY A 179 -27.81 9.09 -10.54
C GLY A 179 -26.39 9.46 -10.97
N ILE A 180 -25.34 8.85 -10.40
CA ILE A 180 -23.97 8.99 -10.93
C ILE A 180 -23.85 8.14 -12.19
N ASP A 181 -23.52 8.76 -13.31
CA ASP A 181 -23.43 8.11 -14.62
C ASP A 181 -22.01 7.65 -14.95
N ALA A 182 -21.01 8.44 -14.56
CA ALA A 182 -19.62 8.19 -14.87
C ALA A 182 -18.67 8.55 -13.74
N TRP A 183 -17.55 7.84 -13.69
CA TRP A 183 -16.44 8.11 -12.79
C TRP A 183 -15.12 7.87 -13.53
N VAL A 184 -14.34 8.94 -13.77
CA VAL A 184 -12.98 8.80 -14.30
C VAL A 184 -12.08 8.38 -13.16
N THR A 185 -11.53 7.16 -13.25
CA THR A 185 -10.74 6.56 -12.18
C THR A 185 -9.84 5.45 -12.69
N TYR A 186 -9.17 4.77 -11.78
CA TYR A 186 -8.31 3.63 -12.09
C TYR A 186 -9.12 2.34 -12.28
N LYS A 187 -8.68 1.49 -13.22
CA LYS A 187 -9.22 0.14 -13.44
C LYS A 187 -9.29 -0.69 -12.15
N SER A 188 -8.34 -0.49 -11.24
CA SER A 188 -8.31 -1.17 -9.94
C SER A 188 -9.54 -0.88 -9.06
N TRP A 189 -10.21 0.26 -9.21
CA TRP A 189 -11.48 0.50 -8.52
C TRP A 189 -12.65 -0.18 -9.22
N HIS A 190 -12.61 -0.25 -10.56
CA HIS A 190 -13.62 -0.97 -11.32
C HIS A 190 -13.70 -2.46 -10.95
N VAL A 191 -12.56 -3.11 -10.66
CA VAL A 191 -12.55 -4.52 -10.19
C VAL A 191 -13.50 -4.74 -8.99
N SER A 192 -13.64 -3.75 -8.11
CA SER A 192 -14.61 -3.82 -7.00
C SER A 192 -16.06 -3.56 -7.41
N LEU A 193 -16.31 -3.20 -8.67
CA LEU A 193 -17.61 -2.81 -9.22
C LEU A 193 -17.98 -3.61 -10.48
N GLU A 194 -17.26 -4.67 -10.83
CA GLU A 194 -17.42 -5.41 -12.11
C GLU A 194 -18.82 -5.95 -12.38
N ASP A 195 -19.56 -6.27 -11.31
CA ASP A 195 -20.96 -6.68 -11.41
C ASP A 195 -21.94 -5.52 -11.62
N GLU A 196 -21.52 -4.28 -11.25
CA GLU A 196 -22.36 -3.08 -11.17
C GLU A 196 -22.03 -2.05 -12.26
N ALA A 197 -20.87 -2.16 -12.90
CA ALA A 197 -20.32 -1.16 -13.80
C ALA A 197 -19.56 -1.78 -14.97
N GLU A 198 -19.29 -0.97 -15.98
CA GLU A 198 -18.38 -1.26 -17.08
C GLU A 198 -17.21 -0.28 -17.08
N PHE A 199 -16.07 -0.72 -17.62
CA PHE A 199 -14.87 0.09 -17.72
C PHE A 199 -14.55 0.40 -19.17
N ILE A 200 -14.45 1.69 -19.49
CA ILE A 200 -14.10 2.19 -20.82
C ILE A 200 -12.68 2.74 -20.74
N GLU A 201 -11.79 2.13 -21.49
CA GLU A 201 -10.39 2.55 -21.51
C GLU A 201 -10.22 3.94 -22.13
N ILE A 202 -9.41 4.78 -21.49
CA ILE A 202 -8.92 6.02 -22.07
C ILE A 202 -7.60 5.70 -22.76
N PRO A 203 -7.47 5.94 -24.09
CA PRO A 203 -6.25 5.63 -24.81
C PRO A 203 -5.12 6.61 -24.49
N GLY A 204 -3.88 6.13 -24.65
CA GLY A 204 -2.67 6.94 -24.59
C GLY A 204 -1.94 6.87 -23.26
N GLU A 205 -0.68 7.32 -23.29
CA GLU A 205 0.25 7.22 -22.14
C GLU A 205 -0.20 8.05 -20.94
N ARG A 206 -0.91 9.16 -21.15
CA ARG A 206 -1.44 9.98 -20.05
C ARG A 206 -2.45 9.25 -19.18
N ALA A 207 -3.10 8.21 -19.71
CA ALA A 207 -4.04 7.37 -18.98
C ALA A 207 -3.36 6.20 -18.23
N VAL A 208 -2.06 6.27 -18.03
CA VAL A 208 -1.29 5.31 -17.27
C VAL A 208 -0.55 6.03 -16.15
N ARG A 209 -0.65 5.48 -14.94
CA ARG A 209 0.13 5.87 -13.77
C ARG A 209 0.81 4.64 -13.20
N PHE A 210 1.87 4.86 -12.46
CA PHE A 210 2.57 3.77 -11.77
C PHE A 210 2.37 3.87 -10.27
N THR A 211 2.63 2.78 -9.56
CA THR A 211 2.68 2.75 -8.11
C THR A 211 4.13 3.03 -7.69
N PRO A 212 4.46 4.28 -7.32
CA PRO A 212 5.82 4.60 -6.89
C PRO A 212 6.05 4.07 -5.47
N MET A 213 7.27 3.61 -5.21
CA MET A 213 7.73 3.24 -3.89
C MET A 213 9.13 3.79 -3.64
N ALA A 214 9.43 4.09 -2.37
CA ALA A 214 10.77 4.48 -1.95
C ALA A 214 11.00 4.04 -0.50
N ILE A 215 12.25 3.70 -0.18
CA ILE A 215 12.69 3.32 1.17
C ILE A 215 12.99 4.61 1.95
N THR A 216 12.67 4.65 3.25
CA THR A 216 13.03 5.79 4.09
C THR A 216 14.53 5.79 4.40
N GLN A 217 15.13 6.98 4.52
CA GLN A 217 16.57 7.10 4.77
C GLN A 217 17.01 6.54 6.13
N ARG A 218 16.13 6.53 7.11
CA ARG A 218 16.43 6.17 8.49
C ARG A 218 15.97 4.77 8.88
N THR A 219 15.42 4.00 7.95
CA THR A 219 14.99 2.63 8.27
C THR A 219 16.13 1.78 8.84
N PRO A 220 15.93 1.12 9.98
CA PRO A 220 16.87 0.12 10.47
C PRO A 220 16.78 -1.23 9.71
N HIS A 221 15.77 -1.36 8.84
CA HIS A 221 15.42 -2.59 8.11
C HIS A 221 15.74 -2.50 6.61
N ARG A 222 16.82 -1.81 6.25
CA ARG A 222 17.17 -1.53 4.85
C ARG A 222 17.20 -2.77 3.95
N GLN A 223 17.83 -3.83 4.42
CA GLN A 223 17.99 -5.07 3.64
C GLN A 223 16.65 -5.77 3.42
N GLU A 224 15.79 -5.79 4.43
CA GLU A 224 14.45 -6.35 4.37
C GLU A 224 13.55 -5.52 3.42
N ALA A 225 13.66 -4.20 3.49
CA ALA A 225 12.95 -3.29 2.60
C ALA A 225 13.35 -3.49 1.13
N GLU A 226 14.65 -3.62 0.85
CA GLU A 226 15.16 -3.92 -0.50
C GLU A 226 14.69 -5.29 -1.01
N LYS A 227 14.64 -6.30 -0.13
CA LYS A 227 14.08 -7.62 -0.47
C LYS A 227 12.59 -7.55 -0.81
N PHE A 228 11.82 -6.77 -0.04
CA PHE A 228 10.41 -6.59 -0.32
C PHE A 228 10.17 -5.87 -1.65
N LEU A 229 10.90 -4.79 -1.95
CA LEU A 229 10.82 -4.13 -3.26
C LEU A 229 11.20 -5.08 -4.40
N ALA A 230 12.26 -5.89 -4.23
CA ALA A 230 12.65 -6.89 -5.21
C ALA A 230 11.55 -7.95 -5.43
N PHE A 231 10.89 -8.39 -4.35
CA PHE A 231 9.75 -9.32 -4.42
C PHE A 231 8.58 -8.69 -5.18
N LEU A 232 8.25 -7.42 -4.95
CA LEU A 232 7.15 -6.73 -5.64
C LEU A 232 7.35 -6.65 -7.16
N ARG A 233 8.58 -6.81 -7.67
CA ARG A 233 8.91 -6.93 -9.11
C ARG A 233 8.82 -8.36 -9.64
N SER A 234 8.61 -9.34 -8.78
CA SER A 234 8.55 -10.74 -9.16
C SER A 234 7.31 -11.07 -10.01
N LYS A 235 7.35 -12.22 -10.68
CA LYS A 235 6.20 -12.73 -11.44
C LYS A 235 4.99 -13.03 -10.54
N GLU A 236 5.24 -13.50 -9.33
CA GLU A 236 4.20 -13.80 -8.35
C GLU A 236 3.48 -12.52 -7.91
N ALA A 237 4.23 -11.50 -7.50
CA ALA A 237 3.66 -10.21 -7.13
C ALA A 237 2.91 -9.59 -8.33
N ARG A 238 3.49 -9.63 -9.55
CA ARG A 238 2.80 -9.16 -10.75
C ARG A 238 1.46 -9.84 -10.96
N HIS A 239 1.36 -11.15 -10.72
CA HIS A 239 0.08 -11.87 -10.82
C HIS A 239 -0.97 -11.31 -9.85
N ILE A 240 -0.57 -10.99 -8.61
CA ILE A 240 -1.43 -10.36 -7.63
C ILE A 240 -1.87 -8.97 -8.12
N PHE A 241 -0.94 -8.15 -8.62
CA PHE A 241 -1.26 -6.84 -9.18
C PHE A 241 -2.27 -6.91 -10.32
N LEU A 242 -2.10 -7.85 -11.27
CA LEU A 242 -3.04 -8.08 -12.38
C LEU A 242 -4.44 -8.44 -11.88
N LYS A 243 -4.55 -9.32 -10.88
CA LYS A 243 -5.82 -9.71 -10.24
C LYS A 243 -6.56 -8.50 -9.67
N HIS A 244 -5.83 -7.50 -9.17
CA HIS A 244 -6.38 -6.28 -8.60
C HIS A 244 -6.56 -5.13 -9.62
N GLY A 245 -6.41 -5.40 -10.93
CA GLY A 245 -6.65 -4.43 -12.00
C GLY A 245 -5.49 -3.50 -12.34
N TRP A 246 -4.26 -3.85 -11.95
CA TRP A 246 -3.04 -3.30 -12.56
C TRP A 246 -2.78 -4.00 -13.91
N ASP A 247 -1.96 -3.41 -14.77
CA ASP A 247 -1.59 -4.01 -16.07
C ASP A 247 -0.23 -4.72 -16.03
#